data_7227804a2d9f1955bec1bc7edbb26588
#
_entry.id   7227804a2d9f1955bec1bc7edbb26588
#
_cell.length_a   1.000
_cell.length_b   1.000
_cell.length_c   1.000
_cell.angle_alpha   90.00
_cell.angle_beta   90.00
_cell.angle_gamma   90.00
#
_symmetry.space_group_name_H-M   'P 1'
#
loop_
_entity.id
_entity.type
_entity.pdbx_description
1 polymer ?
#
loop_
_entity_poly.entity_id
_entity_poly.type
_entity_poly.pdbx_seq_one_letter_code
_entity_poly.pdbx_strand_id
1 'polypeptide(L)'
;MQRAERYSRRMRVLVVSTPGAGHVTPLLPLIGALLDAGDDVLVASGPETRAVVEKAGARFEQAGGSQAQVMDRLAARTRGIPGDGIPPERILHYFLPRAFGEIAVDDMIDDVLRVGREFDPEVVVFEAFALAGPLAAEVLGVPAVAHMFGPLPPPEAVVLANDAVSPIWRAHGRNVPGWAGMYRDLTIQICPPSLDVAEVPVGASMCLRPAILPIAPTVAADPPLVYVTFGTLFNTNLDLFRLAIAALAEEPLDVVVTVGRDQDPAAFLPHPANVRVERFIPQTELLPLCSAIVHHGGAGTTFGALAHGVPQVILPQGADNFEHASMCEAAGVAVSIHPDRLTGDTLVAAVRSVLSEASYATASTRCAEEISAMPDASQVVASMRDWVLRR
;
A
#
# COMPACT_ATOMS: atom_id res chain seq x y z
N MET A 1 27.13 29.75 2.96
CA MET A 1 27.00 29.84 1.50
C MET A 1 26.93 28.48 0.85
N GLN A 2 27.89 27.60 0.97
CA GLN A 2 27.89 26.26 0.32
C GLN A 2 26.68 25.36 0.68
N ARG A 3 26.08 25.46 1.87
CA ARG A 3 24.92 24.68 2.26
C ARG A 3 23.62 25.15 1.57
N ALA A 4 23.43 26.47 1.41
CA ALA A 4 22.26 27.05 0.73
C ALA A 4 22.27 26.78 -0.79
N GLU A 5 23.45 26.78 -1.43
CA GLU A 5 23.60 26.47 -2.86
C GLU A 5 23.32 25.00 -3.18
N ARG A 6 23.61 24.08 -2.26
CA ARG A 6 23.30 22.64 -2.42
C ARG A 6 21.80 22.37 -2.44
N TYR A 7 20.99 23.14 -1.70
CA TYR A 7 19.53 22.99 -1.65
C TYR A 7 18.80 23.62 -2.85
N SER A 8 19.47 24.49 -3.61
CA SER A 8 18.90 25.12 -4.81
C SER A 8 19.09 24.31 -6.09
N ARG A 9 19.89 23.22 -6.05
CA ARG A 9 20.12 22.37 -7.21
C ARG A 9 18.93 21.42 -7.41
N ARG A 10 18.37 21.44 -8.60
CA ARG A 10 17.32 20.53 -9.05
C ARG A 10 17.88 19.11 -9.17
N MET A 11 17.28 18.13 -8.52
CA MET A 11 17.65 16.73 -8.58
C MET A 11 16.79 16.01 -9.65
N ARG A 12 17.38 15.10 -10.41
CA ARG A 12 16.66 14.23 -11.35
C ARG A 12 16.33 12.92 -10.66
N VAL A 13 15.04 12.65 -10.50
CA VAL A 13 14.52 11.48 -9.78
C VAL A 13 13.75 10.59 -10.76
N LEU A 14 14.26 9.37 -11.00
CA LEU A 14 13.52 8.34 -11.71
C LEU A 14 12.69 7.54 -10.72
N VAL A 15 11.37 7.55 -10.86
CA VAL A 15 10.45 6.75 -10.05
C VAL A 15 10.03 5.53 -10.83
N VAL A 16 10.20 4.34 -10.28
CA VAL A 16 9.83 3.06 -10.91
C VAL A 16 8.70 2.42 -10.11
N SER A 17 7.62 2.10 -10.77
CA SER A 17 6.48 1.40 -10.16
C SER A 17 6.00 0.27 -11.05
N THR A 18 5.57 -0.83 -10.46
CA THR A 18 4.82 -1.86 -11.18
C THR A 18 3.51 -1.29 -11.72
N PRO A 19 2.93 -1.87 -12.78
CA PRO A 19 1.64 -1.44 -13.29
C PRO A 19 0.54 -1.62 -12.25
N GLY A 20 -0.39 -0.66 -12.19
CA GLY A 20 -1.55 -0.68 -11.30
C GLY A 20 -1.65 0.52 -10.38
N ALA A 21 -2.88 1.03 -10.22
CA ALA A 21 -3.13 2.22 -9.40
C ALA A 21 -2.76 2.04 -7.92
N GLY A 22 -2.90 0.82 -7.40
CA GLY A 22 -2.54 0.49 -6.00
C GLY A 22 -1.06 0.66 -5.69
N HIS A 23 -0.20 0.52 -6.70
CA HIS A 23 1.26 0.65 -6.57
C HIS A 23 1.73 2.10 -6.72
N VAL A 24 1.12 2.87 -7.62
CA VAL A 24 1.51 4.27 -7.88
C VAL A 24 0.92 5.24 -6.86
N THR A 25 -0.33 5.02 -6.43
CA THR A 25 -1.02 5.96 -5.52
C THR A 25 -0.26 6.25 -4.22
N PRO A 26 0.37 5.27 -3.54
CA PRO A 26 1.17 5.54 -2.35
C PRO A 26 2.40 6.42 -2.57
N LEU A 27 2.93 6.45 -3.81
CA LEU A 27 4.09 7.28 -4.18
C LEU A 27 3.72 8.75 -4.43
N LEU A 28 2.45 9.06 -4.74
CA LEU A 28 2.03 10.40 -5.16
C LEU A 28 2.39 11.52 -4.18
N PRO A 29 2.31 11.33 -2.85
CA PRO A 29 2.73 12.36 -1.90
C PRO A 29 4.21 12.70 -1.99
N LEU A 30 5.06 11.67 -2.13
CA LEU A 30 6.50 11.86 -2.30
C LEU A 30 6.80 12.53 -3.66
N ILE A 31 6.13 12.10 -4.73
CA ILE A 31 6.24 12.71 -6.06
C ILE A 31 5.84 14.18 -6.02
N GLY A 32 4.70 14.51 -5.39
CA GLY A 32 4.26 15.90 -5.24
C GLY A 32 5.28 16.76 -4.49
N ALA A 33 5.80 16.27 -3.37
CA ALA A 33 6.81 16.97 -2.59
C ALA A 33 8.14 17.18 -3.33
N LEU A 34 8.55 16.21 -4.18
CA LEU A 34 9.72 16.35 -5.05
C LEU A 34 9.49 17.45 -6.11
N LEU A 35 8.32 17.47 -6.74
CA LEU A 35 7.96 18.51 -7.71
C LEU A 35 7.88 19.90 -7.07
N ASP A 36 7.29 20.01 -5.87
CA ASP A 36 7.21 21.25 -5.09
C ASP A 36 8.59 21.76 -4.67
N ALA A 37 9.54 20.83 -4.44
CA ALA A 37 10.94 21.16 -4.19
C ALA A 37 11.72 21.56 -5.46
N GLY A 38 11.05 21.54 -6.63
CA GLY A 38 11.63 21.92 -7.92
C GLY A 38 12.44 20.82 -8.59
N ASP A 39 12.33 19.56 -8.14
CA ASP A 39 13.00 18.41 -8.75
C ASP A 39 12.41 18.05 -10.11
N ASP A 40 13.21 17.39 -10.95
CA ASP A 40 12.76 16.79 -12.20
C ASP A 40 12.38 15.32 -11.93
N VAL A 41 11.08 15.04 -11.99
CA VAL A 41 10.54 13.72 -11.67
C VAL A 41 10.01 13.05 -12.93
N LEU A 42 10.54 11.88 -13.22
CA LEU A 42 10.08 11.01 -14.30
C LEU A 42 9.61 9.69 -13.72
N VAL A 43 8.38 9.30 -14.01
CA VAL A 43 7.79 8.03 -13.55
C VAL A 43 7.81 7.03 -14.71
N ALA A 44 8.43 5.88 -14.49
CA ALA A 44 8.45 4.74 -15.40
C ALA A 44 7.54 3.64 -14.84
N SER A 45 6.45 3.30 -15.56
CA SER A 45 5.45 2.31 -15.11
C SER A 45 4.59 1.80 -16.26
N GLY A 46 3.66 0.88 -15.99
CA GLY A 46 2.69 0.39 -16.96
C GLY A 46 1.69 1.46 -17.46
N PRO A 47 1.09 1.25 -18.65
CA PRO A 47 0.32 2.28 -19.36
C PRO A 47 -0.89 2.81 -18.59
N GLU A 48 -1.54 2.00 -17.75
CA GLU A 48 -2.73 2.37 -16.99
C GLU A 48 -2.46 3.42 -15.90
N THR A 49 -1.19 3.61 -15.50
CA THR A 49 -0.82 4.58 -14.47
C THR A 49 -0.56 5.98 -15.00
N ARG A 50 -0.45 6.14 -16.34
CA ARG A 50 -0.16 7.41 -17.00
C ARG A 50 -1.06 8.55 -16.52
N ALA A 51 -2.38 8.35 -16.55
CA ALA A 51 -3.33 9.41 -16.24
C ALA A 51 -3.20 9.93 -14.80
N VAL A 52 -2.93 9.05 -13.84
CA VAL A 52 -2.77 9.44 -12.43
C VAL A 52 -1.44 10.15 -12.20
N VAL A 53 -0.37 9.72 -12.86
CA VAL A 53 0.95 10.35 -12.79
C VAL A 53 0.95 11.75 -13.41
N GLU A 54 0.40 11.89 -14.62
CA GLU A 54 0.32 13.19 -15.32
C GLU A 54 -0.59 14.18 -14.58
N LYS A 55 -1.69 13.68 -13.96
CA LYS A 55 -2.56 14.49 -13.10
C LYS A 55 -1.82 15.00 -11.85
N ALA A 56 -0.85 14.25 -11.34
CA ALA A 56 0.01 14.69 -10.24
C ALA A 56 1.11 15.68 -10.68
N GLY A 57 1.22 15.98 -11.96
CA GLY A 57 2.20 16.94 -12.52
C GLY A 57 3.56 16.32 -12.86
N ALA A 58 3.75 15.02 -12.71
CA ALA A 58 4.98 14.34 -13.05
C ALA A 58 5.01 13.92 -14.53
N ARG A 59 6.22 13.82 -15.09
CA ARG A 59 6.44 13.22 -16.42
C ARG A 59 6.26 11.72 -16.34
N PHE A 60 5.72 11.12 -17.40
CA PHE A 60 5.49 9.68 -17.48
C PHE A 60 6.14 9.09 -18.74
N GLU A 61 6.83 7.97 -18.54
CA GLU A 61 7.30 7.10 -19.62
C GLU A 61 6.81 5.68 -19.36
N GLN A 62 6.33 5.03 -20.43
CA GLN A 62 5.91 3.64 -20.31
C GLN A 62 7.13 2.74 -20.17
N ALA A 63 7.07 1.84 -19.17
CA ALA A 63 8.01 0.76 -18.97
C ALA A 63 7.25 -0.55 -18.70
N GLY A 64 7.43 -1.50 -19.60
CA GLY A 64 6.68 -2.76 -19.60
C GLY A 64 5.22 -2.65 -20.03
N GLY A 65 4.51 -3.77 -19.85
CA GLY A 65 3.10 -3.91 -20.17
C GLY A 65 2.15 -3.49 -19.05
N SER A 66 0.87 -3.80 -19.23
CA SER A 66 -0.17 -3.57 -18.23
C SER A 66 -0.19 -4.66 -17.15
N GLN A 67 -0.84 -4.37 -16.02
CA GLN A 67 -1.08 -5.36 -14.97
C GLN A 67 -1.81 -6.61 -15.51
N ALA A 68 -2.78 -6.42 -16.41
CA ALA A 68 -3.48 -7.51 -17.07
C ALA A 68 -2.52 -8.42 -17.86
N GLN A 69 -1.61 -7.83 -18.63
CA GLN A 69 -0.60 -8.60 -19.39
C GLN A 69 0.37 -9.37 -18.47
N VAL A 70 0.77 -8.81 -17.35
CA VAL A 70 1.57 -9.53 -16.34
C VAL A 70 0.80 -10.74 -15.80
N MET A 71 -0.49 -10.57 -15.49
CA MET A 71 -1.35 -11.65 -15.01
C MET A 71 -1.60 -12.71 -16.06
N ASP A 72 -1.80 -12.33 -17.33
CA ASP A 72 -1.96 -13.27 -18.46
C ASP A 72 -0.68 -14.11 -18.67
N ARG A 73 0.50 -13.50 -18.60
CA ARG A 73 1.79 -14.20 -18.66
C ARG A 73 1.97 -15.17 -17.47
N LEU A 74 1.53 -14.76 -16.29
CA LEU A 74 1.55 -15.65 -15.11
C LEU A 74 0.61 -16.84 -15.30
N ALA A 75 -0.63 -16.60 -15.75
CA ALA A 75 -1.61 -17.65 -16.04
C ALA A 75 -1.09 -18.65 -17.08
N ALA A 76 -0.46 -18.16 -18.15
CA ALA A 76 0.13 -19.00 -19.18
C ALA A 76 1.26 -19.90 -18.64
N ARG A 77 2.10 -19.38 -17.72
CA ARG A 77 3.20 -20.16 -17.10
C ARG A 77 2.70 -21.18 -16.10
N THR A 78 1.65 -20.88 -15.35
CA THR A 78 1.09 -21.77 -14.31
C THR A 78 0.03 -22.74 -14.84
N ARG A 79 -0.37 -22.59 -16.11
CA ARG A 79 -1.42 -23.40 -16.78
C ARG A 79 -2.76 -23.39 -16.03
N GLY A 80 -3.12 -22.27 -15.41
CA GLY A 80 -4.35 -22.13 -14.62
C GLY A 80 -4.60 -20.70 -14.17
N ILE A 81 -5.59 -20.54 -13.29
CA ILE A 81 -5.85 -19.27 -12.65
C ILE A 81 -4.71 -18.97 -11.67
N PRO A 82 -4.00 -17.83 -11.81
CA PRO A 82 -2.94 -17.49 -10.89
C PRO A 82 -3.44 -17.41 -9.44
N GLY A 83 -2.79 -18.16 -8.56
CA GLY A 83 -3.15 -18.20 -7.14
C GLY A 83 -4.26 -19.19 -6.79
N ASP A 84 -4.87 -19.88 -7.77
CA ASP A 84 -5.87 -20.90 -7.49
C ASP A 84 -5.31 -22.03 -6.61
N GLY A 85 -6.06 -22.40 -5.56
CA GLY A 85 -5.63 -23.40 -4.57
C GLY A 85 -4.50 -22.95 -3.64
N ILE A 86 -4.02 -21.71 -3.74
CA ILE A 86 -3.05 -21.15 -2.79
C ILE A 86 -3.81 -20.65 -1.55
N PRO A 87 -3.42 -21.06 -0.35
CA PRO A 87 -3.99 -20.50 0.87
C PRO A 87 -3.84 -18.98 0.88
N PRO A 88 -4.89 -18.23 1.24
CA PRO A 88 -4.88 -16.77 1.17
C PRO A 88 -3.67 -16.12 1.85
N GLU A 89 -3.25 -16.62 3.00
CA GLU A 89 -2.07 -16.14 3.75
C GLU A 89 -0.73 -16.44 3.06
N ARG A 90 -0.73 -17.26 2.01
CA ARG A 90 0.46 -17.58 1.19
C ARG A 90 0.47 -16.87 -0.16
N ILE A 91 -0.52 -16.04 -0.43
CA ILE A 91 -0.69 -15.35 -1.72
C ILE A 91 0.56 -14.52 -2.06
N LEU A 92 1.09 -13.77 -1.11
CA LEU A 92 2.29 -12.95 -1.34
C LEU A 92 3.53 -13.80 -1.64
N HIS A 93 3.69 -14.97 -0.99
CA HIS A 93 4.78 -15.92 -1.29
C HIS A 93 4.68 -16.50 -2.71
N TYR A 94 3.48 -16.50 -3.29
CA TYR A 94 3.27 -16.92 -4.66
C TYR A 94 3.51 -15.80 -5.67
N PHE A 95 2.89 -14.61 -5.44
CA PHE A 95 2.89 -13.52 -6.41
C PHE A 95 4.21 -12.74 -6.42
N LEU A 96 4.83 -12.48 -5.26
CA LEU A 96 6.04 -11.66 -5.17
C LEU A 96 7.19 -12.23 -6.04
N PRO A 97 7.56 -13.51 -5.93
CA PRO A 97 8.62 -14.06 -6.79
C PRO A 97 8.22 -14.16 -8.26
N ARG A 98 6.98 -14.54 -8.58
CA ARG A 98 6.55 -14.88 -9.95
C ARG A 98 6.06 -13.70 -10.76
N ALA A 99 5.07 -12.97 -10.23
CA ALA A 99 4.49 -11.83 -10.94
C ALA A 99 5.42 -10.62 -10.88
N PHE A 100 5.86 -10.24 -9.68
CA PHE A 100 6.66 -9.04 -9.47
C PHE A 100 8.16 -9.27 -9.67
N GLY A 101 8.67 -10.44 -9.26
CA GLY A 101 10.08 -10.78 -9.41
C GLY A 101 10.45 -11.20 -10.83
N GLU A 102 9.80 -12.23 -11.35
CA GLU A 102 10.21 -12.86 -12.61
C GLU A 102 9.60 -12.15 -13.83
N ILE A 103 8.26 -11.97 -13.84
CA ILE A 103 7.55 -11.48 -15.02
C ILE A 103 7.67 -9.96 -15.14
N ALA A 104 7.36 -9.21 -14.09
CA ALA A 104 7.36 -7.76 -14.16
C ALA A 104 8.79 -7.20 -14.35
N VAL A 105 9.80 -7.78 -13.71
CA VAL A 105 11.20 -7.33 -13.89
C VAL A 105 11.65 -7.58 -15.33
N ASP A 106 11.43 -8.79 -15.86
CA ASP A 106 11.76 -9.14 -17.24
C ASP A 106 11.07 -8.22 -18.27
N ASP A 107 9.82 -7.86 -18.00
CA ASP A 107 9.01 -7.02 -18.87
C ASP A 107 9.43 -5.54 -18.85
N MET A 108 9.91 -5.05 -17.71
CA MET A 108 10.15 -3.62 -17.47
C MET A 108 11.59 -3.19 -17.62
N ILE A 109 12.56 -4.08 -17.33
CA ILE A 109 13.93 -3.65 -17.05
C ILE A 109 14.61 -2.95 -18.24
N ASP A 110 14.42 -3.44 -19.45
CA ASP A 110 15.05 -2.83 -20.64
C ASP A 110 14.49 -1.44 -20.93
N ASP A 111 13.18 -1.24 -20.74
CA ASP A 111 12.53 0.08 -20.84
C ASP A 111 13.02 1.02 -19.74
N VAL A 112 13.06 0.57 -18.49
CA VAL A 112 13.55 1.37 -17.36
C VAL A 112 14.99 1.81 -17.58
N LEU A 113 15.85 0.91 -18.10
CA LEU A 113 17.25 1.24 -18.42
C LEU A 113 17.37 2.21 -19.59
N ARG A 114 16.55 2.06 -20.63
CA ARG A 114 16.50 3.01 -21.75
C ARG A 114 16.12 4.41 -21.25
N VAL A 115 14.99 4.50 -20.54
CA VAL A 115 14.51 5.74 -19.95
C VAL A 115 15.54 6.33 -18.97
N GLY A 116 16.15 5.50 -18.12
CA GLY A 116 17.15 5.93 -17.17
C GLY A 116 18.41 6.51 -17.84
N ARG A 117 18.91 5.91 -18.93
CA ARG A 117 20.07 6.44 -19.67
C ARG A 117 19.77 7.77 -20.37
N GLU A 118 18.54 7.95 -20.89
CA GLU A 118 18.09 9.20 -21.54
C GLU A 118 17.86 10.32 -20.52
N PHE A 119 17.31 9.98 -19.36
CA PHE A 119 16.97 10.92 -18.30
C PHE A 119 18.17 11.28 -17.38
N ASP A 120 19.15 10.41 -17.28
CA ASP A 120 20.35 10.54 -16.43
C ASP A 120 20.01 10.88 -14.97
N PRO A 121 19.29 9.99 -14.25
CA PRO A 121 18.83 10.25 -12.89
C PRO A 121 19.99 10.29 -11.90
N GLU A 122 19.80 11.02 -10.79
CA GLU A 122 20.72 11.03 -9.65
C GLU A 122 20.29 10.04 -8.56
N VAL A 123 19.07 9.55 -8.64
CA VAL A 123 18.50 8.55 -7.73
C VAL A 123 17.35 7.82 -8.43
N VAL A 124 17.22 6.52 -8.13
CA VAL A 124 16.03 5.74 -8.48
C VAL A 124 15.21 5.52 -7.22
N VAL A 125 13.97 6.03 -7.22
CA VAL A 125 12.95 5.70 -6.22
C VAL A 125 12.08 4.59 -6.79
N PHE A 126 11.77 3.56 -6.03
CA PHE A 126 10.91 2.48 -6.51
C PHE A 126 9.94 2.03 -5.43
N GLU A 127 8.72 1.66 -5.81
CA GLU A 127 7.80 1.06 -4.86
C GLU A 127 8.21 -0.40 -4.53
N ALA A 128 7.81 -0.88 -3.37
CA ALA A 128 8.30 -2.11 -2.78
C ALA A 128 8.34 -3.34 -3.71
N PHE A 129 7.41 -3.46 -4.66
CA PHE A 129 7.34 -4.61 -5.57
C PHE A 129 7.86 -4.31 -6.98
N ALA A 130 8.30 -3.08 -7.26
CA ALA A 130 8.94 -2.72 -8.53
C ALA A 130 10.42 -3.15 -8.56
N LEU A 131 10.67 -4.46 -8.52
CA LEU A 131 12.00 -5.05 -8.39
C LEU A 131 12.93 -4.79 -9.60
N ALA A 132 12.42 -4.21 -10.67
CA ALA A 132 13.24 -3.62 -11.74
C ALA A 132 13.99 -2.35 -11.26
N GLY A 133 13.46 -1.63 -10.28
CA GLY A 133 14.04 -0.41 -9.74
C GLY A 133 15.45 -0.59 -9.14
N PRO A 134 15.66 -1.50 -8.17
CA PRO A 134 16.98 -1.73 -7.60
C PRO A 134 18.00 -2.25 -8.63
N LEU A 135 17.60 -3.08 -9.61
CA LEU A 135 18.47 -3.50 -10.70
C LEU A 135 18.85 -2.31 -11.61
N ALA A 136 17.87 -1.48 -11.96
CA ALA A 136 18.13 -0.29 -12.77
C ALA A 136 19.08 0.68 -12.06
N ALA A 137 18.88 0.93 -10.76
CA ALA A 137 19.79 1.75 -9.96
C ALA A 137 21.22 1.21 -9.95
N GLU A 138 21.40 -0.12 -9.80
CA GLU A 138 22.70 -0.78 -9.83
C GLU A 138 23.40 -0.64 -11.19
N VAL A 139 22.64 -0.81 -12.29
CA VAL A 139 23.20 -0.72 -13.66
C VAL A 139 23.55 0.73 -14.02
N LEU A 140 22.73 1.70 -13.60
CA LEU A 140 22.94 3.14 -13.82
C LEU A 140 24.00 3.73 -12.87
N GLY A 141 24.38 3.01 -11.81
CA GLY A 141 25.39 3.45 -10.85
C GLY A 141 24.89 4.58 -9.91
N VAL A 142 23.62 4.58 -9.59
CA VAL A 142 22.96 5.59 -8.73
C VAL A 142 22.35 4.95 -7.47
N PRO A 143 22.10 5.72 -6.40
CA PRO A 143 21.40 5.22 -5.23
C PRO A 143 19.97 4.73 -5.54
N ALA A 144 19.56 3.69 -4.80
CA ALA A 144 18.20 3.14 -4.82
C ALA A 144 17.44 3.51 -3.55
N VAL A 145 16.22 4.00 -3.68
CA VAL A 145 15.33 4.34 -2.57
C VAL A 145 14.06 3.52 -2.69
N ALA A 146 13.87 2.55 -1.79
CA ALA A 146 12.65 1.77 -1.72
C ALA A 146 11.56 2.56 -1.00
N HIS A 147 10.38 2.69 -1.58
CA HIS A 147 9.20 3.26 -0.93
C HIS A 147 8.22 2.12 -0.59
N MET A 148 8.03 1.89 0.69
CA MET A 148 7.06 0.90 1.17
C MET A 148 5.65 1.49 1.13
N PHE A 149 4.65 0.63 0.97
CA PHE A 149 3.23 1.04 1.00
C PHE A 149 2.41 0.22 2.02
N GLY A 150 3.10 -0.51 2.87
CA GLY A 150 2.57 -1.33 3.95
C GLY A 150 3.70 -1.87 4.82
N PRO A 151 3.44 -2.89 5.64
CA PRO A 151 4.49 -3.62 6.36
C PRO A 151 5.49 -4.22 5.39
N LEU A 152 6.70 -4.52 5.89
CA LEU A 152 7.68 -5.23 5.07
C LEU A 152 7.13 -6.61 4.69
N PRO A 153 7.34 -7.06 3.43
CA PRO A 153 6.91 -8.38 3.01
C PRO A 153 7.53 -9.48 3.88
N PRO A 154 6.85 -10.63 4.05
CA PRO A 154 7.41 -11.76 4.79
C PRO A 154 8.80 -12.14 4.27
N PRO A 155 9.80 -12.35 5.15
CA PRO A 155 11.19 -12.67 4.75
C PRO A 155 11.28 -13.81 3.76
N GLU A 156 10.48 -14.87 3.92
CA GLU A 156 10.46 -16.02 3.02
C GLU A 156 10.00 -15.65 1.60
N ALA A 157 9.01 -14.75 1.49
CA ALA A 157 8.54 -14.28 0.18
C ALA A 157 9.63 -13.47 -0.54
N VAL A 158 10.40 -12.66 0.19
CA VAL A 158 11.51 -11.87 -0.37
C VAL A 158 12.69 -12.77 -0.75
N VAL A 159 12.99 -13.82 0.01
CA VAL A 159 14.00 -14.83 -0.37
C VAL A 159 13.62 -15.51 -1.67
N LEU A 160 12.37 -15.92 -1.84
CA LEU A 160 11.87 -16.49 -3.09
C LEU A 160 11.97 -15.47 -4.26
N ALA A 161 11.66 -14.20 -4.01
CA ALA A 161 11.80 -13.15 -5.01
C ALA A 161 13.28 -12.91 -5.37
N ASN A 162 14.21 -12.97 -4.41
CA ASN A 162 15.63 -12.88 -4.65
C ASN A 162 16.14 -13.95 -5.63
N ASP A 163 15.69 -15.18 -5.44
CA ASP A 163 16.02 -16.29 -6.34
C ASP A 163 15.43 -16.08 -7.73
N ALA A 164 14.19 -15.59 -7.80
CA ALA A 164 13.49 -15.34 -9.06
C ALA A 164 14.15 -14.22 -9.89
N VAL A 165 14.63 -13.13 -9.27
CA VAL A 165 15.29 -12.02 -10.00
C VAL A 165 16.75 -12.31 -10.32
N SER A 166 17.41 -13.24 -9.63
CA SER A 166 18.85 -13.52 -9.78
C SER A 166 19.30 -13.82 -11.22
N PRO A 167 18.56 -14.58 -12.05
CA PRO A 167 18.92 -14.79 -13.45
C PRO A 167 18.90 -13.48 -14.26
N ILE A 168 17.92 -12.60 -14.01
CA ILE A 168 17.78 -11.32 -14.71
C ILE A 168 18.94 -10.38 -14.33
N TRP A 169 19.29 -10.31 -13.05
CA TRP A 169 20.46 -9.53 -12.59
C TRP A 169 21.75 -10.00 -13.29
N ARG A 170 21.98 -11.32 -13.38
CA ARG A 170 23.15 -11.87 -14.08
C ARG A 170 23.15 -11.56 -15.57
N ALA A 171 22.00 -11.56 -16.24
CA ALA A 171 21.90 -11.19 -17.65
C ALA A 171 22.33 -9.73 -17.89
N HIS A 172 22.20 -8.86 -16.89
CA HIS A 172 22.69 -7.47 -16.92
C HIS A 172 24.09 -7.29 -16.30
N GLY A 173 24.85 -8.39 -16.11
CA GLY A 173 26.21 -8.36 -15.60
C GLY A 173 26.33 -7.97 -14.11
N ARG A 174 25.26 -8.19 -13.32
CA ARG A 174 25.21 -7.87 -11.90
C ARG A 174 24.82 -9.10 -11.08
N ASN A 175 25.17 -9.08 -9.78
CA ASN A 175 24.68 -10.03 -8.79
C ASN A 175 23.69 -9.33 -7.88
N VAL A 176 22.56 -9.99 -7.56
CA VAL A 176 21.62 -9.44 -6.61
C VAL A 176 22.26 -9.35 -5.22
N PRO A 177 22.17 -8.19 -4.53
CA PRO A 177 22.85 -7.98 -3.24
C PRO A 177 22.12 -8.59 -2.03
N GLY A 178 21.23 -9.53 -2.26
CA GLY A 178 20.31 -10.08 -1.26
C GLY A 178 18.97 -9.32 -1.22
N TRP A 179 17.96 -9.98 -0.64
CA TRP A 179 16.62 -9.41 -0.47
C TRP A 179 16.03 -8.80 -1.77
N ALA A 180 16.29 -9.40 -2.92
CA ALA A 180 15.95 -8.90 -4.25
C ALA A 180 16.44 -7.45 -4.53
N GLY A 181 17.39 -6.95 -3.77
CA GLY A 181 17.90 -5.58 -3.84
C GLY A 181 17.03 -4.53 -3.14
N MET A 182 15.91 -4.91 -2.54
CA MET A 182 14.90 -3.98 -1.99
C MET A 182 15.45 -3.05 -0.91
N TYR A 183 16.32 -3.55 -0.03
CA TYR A 183 16.78 -2.82 1.16
C TYR A 183 18.24 -2.39 1.08
N ARG A 184 18.79 -2.28 -0.13
CA ARG A 184 20.22 -2.05 -0.35
C ARG A 184 20.71 -0.71 0.19
N ASP A 185 19.98 0.37 -0.08
CA ASP A 185 20.47 1.72 0.17
C ASP A 185 19.60 2.49 1.19
N LEU A 186 18.45 2.98 0.78
CA LEU A 186 17.52 3.70 1.64
C LEU A 186 16.11 3.12 1.51
N THR A 187 15.43 2.99 2.63
CA THR A 187 14.02 2.57 2.67
C THR A 187 13.17 3.67 3.30
N ILE A 188 12.10 4.07 2.61
CA ILE A 188 11.07 4.97 3.13
C ILE A 188 9.91 4.10 3.59
N GLN A 189 9.63 4.13 4.90
CA GLN A 189 8.58 3.38 5.56
C GLN A 189 7.37 4.24 5.83
N ILE A 190 6.17 3.76 5.49
CA ILE A 190 4.92 4.43 5.84
C ILE A 190 4.28 3.85 7.11
N CYS A 191 4.72 2.67 7.55
CA CYS A 191 4.29 2.12 8.84
C CYS A 191 4.86 2.96 9.98
N PRO A 192 4.05 3.27 11.01
CA PRO A 192 4.59 3.85 12.24
C PRO A 192 5.61 2.89 12.87
N PRO A 193 6.68 3.39 13.52
CA PRO A 193 7.73 2.56 14.09
C PRO A 193 7.24 1.48 15.06
N SER A 194 6.17 1.72 15.81
CA SER A 194 5.56 0.72 16.70
C SER A 194 4.92 -0.47 15.97
N LEU A 195 4.61 -0.33 14.69
CA LEU A 195 4.03 -1.36 13.84
C LEU A 195 5.04 -2.02 12.90
N ASP A 196 6.26 -1.48 12.82
CA ASP A 196 7.35 -2.01 11.99
C ASP A 196 8.13 -3.06 12.79
N VAL A 197 7.59 -4.27 12.82
CA VAL A 197 8.17 -5.41 13.56
C VAL A 197 9.06 -6.32 12.70
N ALA A 198 9.53 -5.85 11.55
CA ALA A 198 10.23 -6.69 10.60
C ALA A 198 11.67 -7.05 11.04
N GLU A 199 11.97 -8.34 11.04
CA GLU A 199 13.30 -8.92 11.26
C GLU A 199 14.21 -8.85 10.00
N VAL A 200 14.01 -7.86 9.11
CA VAL A 200 14.78 -7.73 7.88
C VAL A 200 15.91 -6.72 8.09
N PRO A 201 17.15 -6.99 7.64
CA PRO A 201 18.24 -6.04 7.74
C PRO A 201 18.00 -4.86 6.77
N VAL A 202 17.18 -3.91 7.17
CA VAL A 202 17.00 -2.66 6.46
C VAL A 202 18.23 -1.81 6.71
N GLY A 203 18.87 -1.30 5.64
CA GLY A 203 19.99 -0.37 5.72
C GLY A 203 19.58 0.97 6.35
N ALA A 204 19.80 2.08 5.67
CA ALA A 204 19.24 3.36 6.11
C ALA A 204 17.71 3.36 5.92
N SER A 205 16.97 3.89 6.89
CA SER A 205 15.52 4.03 6.80
C SER A 205 15.05 5.44 7.21
N MET A 206 13.93 5.85 6.63
CA MET A 206 13.20 7.09 6.96
C MET A 206 11.71 6.77 7.06
N CYS A 207 11.04 7.34 8.06
CA CYS A 207 9.59 7.25 8.14
C CYS A 207 8.96 8.35 7.29
N LEU A 208 7.87 8.03 6.60
CA LEU A 208 7.03 8.96 5.86
C LEU A 208 5.61 8.83 6.37
N ARG A 209 5.04 9.92 6.83
CA ARG A 209 3.62 9.95 7.21
C ARG A 209 2.76 9.58 6.00
N PRO A 210 1.87 8.55 6.13
CA PRO A 210 0.92 8.21 5.08
C PRO A 210 0.11 9.43 4.65
N ALA A 211 -0.17 9.55 3.35
CA ALA A 211 -0.95 10.67 2.82
C ALA A 211 -2.44 10.53 3.13
N ILE A 212 -2.78 10.73 4.37
CA ILE A 212 -4.14 10.73 4.86
C ILE A 212 -4.40 12.14 5.39
N LEU A 213 -5.32 12.84 4.74
CA LEU A 213 -5.66 14.25 5.04
C LEU A 213 -6.67 14.34 6.17
N PRO A 214 -6.82 15.57 6.71
CA PRO A 214 -6.22 15.96 7.98
C PRO A 214 -6.84 15.14 9.10
N ILE A 215 -6.05 14.88 10.13
CA ILE A 215 -6.51 14.20 11.35
C ILE A 215 -7.45 15.17 12.08
N ALA A 216 -8.74 15.06 11.77
CA ALA A 216 -9.75 15.63 12.63
C ALA A 216 -9.93 14.67 13.83
N PRO A 217 -10.07 15.17 15.07
CA PRO A 217 -10.35 14.30 16.19
C PRO A 217 -11.64 13.54 15.95
N THR A 218 -11.61 12.23 16.19
CA THR A 218 -12.77 11.36 16.08
C THR A 218 -13.81 11.82 17.10
N VAL A 219 -15.01 12.11 16.65
CA VAL A 219 -16.13 12.46 17.53
C VAL A 219 -16.92 11.18 17.78
N ALA A 220 -17.02 10.77 19.05
CA ALA A 220 -17.83 9.62 19.42
C ALA A 220 -19.29 9.86 19.00
N ALA A 221 -19.79 9.01 18.11
CA ALA A 221 -21.20 9.02 17.70
C ALA A 221 -22.04 8.24 18.72
N ASP A 222 -23.28 8.70 18.95
CA ASP A 222 -24.27 8.02 19.75
C ASP A 222 -25.60 7.98 18.96
N PRO A 223 -26.02 6.82 18.43
CA PRO A 223 -25.38 5.50 18.54
C PRO A 223 -24.02 5.42 17.82
N PRO A 224 -23.14 4.41 18.18
CA PRO A 224 -21.86 4.23 17.52
C PRO A 224 -22.01 4.04 16.01
N LEU A 225 -21.14 4.69 15.21
CA LEU A 225 -21.13 4.56 13.76
C LEU A 225 -20.06 3.54 13.32
N VAL A 226 -20.48 2.50 12.62
CA VAL A 226 -19.61 1.49 12.01
C VAL A 226 -19.57 1.68 10.49
N TYR A 227 -18.38 1.89 9.96
CA TYR A 227 -18.15 1.98 8.51
C TYR A 227 -17.78 0.61 7.95
N VAL A 228 -18.40 0.19 6.83
CA VAL A 228 -18.11 -1.08 6.13
C VAL A 228 -17.64 -0.79 4.72
N THR A 229 -16.48 -1.33 4.31
CA THR A 229 -15.96 -1.18 2.94
C THR A 229 -14.99 -2.32 2.57
N PHE A 230 -15.05 -2.77 1.30
CA PHE A 230 -14.10 -3.77 0.78
C PHE A 230 -13.23 -3.21 -0.37
N GLY A 231 -13.06 -1.87 -0.37
CA GLY A 231 -12.16 -1.18 -1.29
C GLY A 231 -12.63 -1.18 -2.74
N THR A 232 -11.67 -1.20 -3.67
CA THR A 232 -11.93 -1.10 -5.12
C THR A 232 -11.66 -2.40 -5.89
N LEU A 233 -10.89 -3.33 -5.33
CA LEU A 233 -10.56 -4.60 -5.97
C LEU A 233 -11.43 -5.76 -5.45
N PHE A 234 -11.76 -5.76 -4.16
CA PHE A 234 -12.51 -6.84 -3.50
C PHE A 234 -14.00 -6.52 -3.32
N ASN A 235 -14.49 -5.42 -3.88
CA ASN A 235 -15.89 -4.99 -3.82
C ASN A 235 -16.83 -5.77 -4.75
N THR A 236 -16.35 -6.76 -5.48
CA THR A 236 -17.16 -7.64 -6.33
C THR A 236 -17.84 -8.78 -5.57
N ASN A 237 -17.39 -9.06 -4.34
CA ASN A 237 -18.01 -10.07 -3.48
C ASN A 237 -19.27 -9.50 -2.78
N LEU A 238 -20.42 -9.51 -3.49
CA LEU A 238 -21.67 -8.96 -2.98
C LEU A 238 -22.20 -9.71 -1.75
N ASP A 239 -21.90 -11.00 -1.60
CA ASP A 239 -22.35 -11.80 -0.47
C ASP A 239 -21.67 -11.39 0.83
N LEU A 240 -20.40 -10.91 0.75
CA LEU A 240 -19.71 -10.36 1.90
C LEU A 240 -20.37 -9.07 2.40
N PHE A 241 -20.79 -8.18 1.51
CA PHE A 241 -21.59 -7.00 1.88
C PHE A 241 -22.95 -7.39 2.50
N ARG A 242 -23.66 -8.35 1.89
CA ARG A 242 -24.96 -8.82 2.42
C ARG A 242 -24.82 -9.43 3.81
N LEU A 243 -23.77 -10.24 4.03
CA LEU A 243 -23.45 -10.79 5.33
C LEU A 243 -23.22 -9.68 6.36
N ALA A 244 -22.40 -8.69 6.04
CA ALA A 244 -22.08 -7.59 6.95
C ALA A 244 -23.33 -6.74 7.26
N ILE A 245 -24.14 -6.40 6.25
CA ILE A 245 -25.39 -5.66 6.42
C ILE A 245 -26.35 -6.44 7.32
N ALA A 246 -26.60 -7.73 7.03
CA ALA A 246 -27.53 -8.55 7.78
C ALA A 246 -27.09 -8.75 9.24
N ALA A 247 -25.78 -8.96 9.46
CA ALA A 247 -25.24 -9.19 10.79
C ALA A 247 -25.31 -7.94 11.68
N LEU A 248 -24.99 -6.77 11.12
CA LEU A 248 -24.93 -5.52 11.90
C LEU A 248 -26.29 -4.81 12.01
N ALA A 249 -27.26 -5.21 11.24
CA ALA A 249 -28.60 -4.61 11.23
C ALA A 249 -29.36 -4.72 12.57
N GLU A 250 -29.11 -5.80 13.32
CA GLU A 250 -29.76 -6.07 14.60
C GLU A 250 -29.04 -5.43 15.81
N GLU A 251 -27.89 -4.78 15.54
CA GLU A 251 -27.08 -4.18 16.59
C GLU A 251 -27.51 -2.72 16.89
N PRO A 252 -27.35 -2.24 18.14
CA PRO A 252 -27.67 -0.87 18.52
C PRO A 252 -26.60 0.13 18.05
N LEU A 253 -26.41 0.23 16.73
CA LEU A 253 -25.40 1.07 16.07
C LEU A 253 -25.90 1.53 14.70
N ASP A 254 -25.30 2.59 14.16
CA ASP A 254 -25.51 3.00 12.79
C ASP A 254 -24.43 2.38 11.89
N VAL A 255 -24.81 1.99 10.68
CA VAL A 255 -23.94 1.38 9.69
C VAL A 255 -23.91 2.20 8.41
N VAL A 256 -22.72 2.59 7.97
CA VAL A 256 -22.50 3.14 6.62
C VAL A 256 -21.69 2.14 5.80
N VAL A 257 -22.23 1.74 4.66
CA VAL A 257 -21.58 0.80 3.74
C VAL A 257 -21.23 1.51 2.45
N THR A 258 -19.96 1.45 1.99
CA THR A 258 -19.60 1.90 0.65
C THR A 258 -19.26 0.70 -0.23
N VAL A 259 -20.03 0.52 -1.32
CA VAL A 259 -19.94 -0.66 -2.18
C VAL A 259 -18.97 -0.50 -3.34
N GLY A 260 -18.43 0.72 -3.55
CA GLY A 260 -17.53 1.02 -4.67
C GLY A 260 -18.27 1.64 -5.86
N ARG A 261 -17.50 2.33 -6.71
CA ARG A 261 -18.04 3.15 -7.81
C ARG A 261 -18.82 2.34 -8.86
N ASP A 262 -18.43 1.07 -9.01
CA ASP A 262 -18.95 0.17 -10.06
C ASP A 262 -20.16 -0.66 -9.58
N GLN A 263 -20.50 -0.60 -8.29
CA GLN A 263 -21.64 -1.32 -7.71
C GLN A 263 -22.85 -0.40 -7.56
N ASP A 264 -24.05 -1.00 -7.66
CA ASP A 264 -25.31 -0.29 -7.44
C ASP A 264 -25.79 -0.48 -5.99
N PRO A 265 -25.89 0.60 -5.18
CA PRO A 265 -26.47 0.51 -3.83
C PRO A 265 -27.86 -0.10 -3.79
N ALA A 266 -28.67 0.06 -4.85
CA ALA A 266 -30.02 -0.52 -4.93
C ALA A 266 -30.02 -2.07 -4.91
N ALA A 267 -28.89 -2.73 -5.24
CA ALA A 267 -28.75 -4.19 -5.14
C ALA A 267 -28.80 -4.72 -3.70
N PHE A 268 -28.73 -3.83 -2.71
CA PHE A 268 -28.76 -4.15 -1.27
C PHE A 268 -30.08 -3.76 -0.59
N LEU A 269 -31.10 -3.38 -1.35
CA LEU A 269 -32.45 -3.10 -0.84
C LEU A 269 -33.28 -4.39 -0.74
N PRO A 270 -34.24 -4.49 0.24
CA PRO A 270 -34.39 -3.55 1.36
C PRO A 270 -33.35 -3.76 2.44
N HIS A 271 -32.92 -2.71 3.12
CA HIS A 271 -32.08 -2.79 4.31
C HIS A 271 -32.76 -2.05 5.50
N PRO A 272 -32.37 -2.38 6.76
CA PRO A 272 -32.89 -1.73 7.97
C PRO A 272 -32.58 -0.24 8.03
N ALA A 273 -33.36 0.49 8.85
CA ALA A 273 -33.26 1.95 8.93
C ALA A 273 -31.93 2.47 9.49
N ASN A 274 -31.24 1.67 10.30
CA ASN A 274 -29.92 1.99 10.84
C ASN A 274 -28.76 1.71 9.83
N VAL A 275 -29.06 1.17 8.64
CA VAL A 275 -28.07 0.88 7.60
C VAL A 275 -28.24 1.86 6.45
N ARG A 276 -27.17 2.49 6.04
CA ARG A 276 -27.07 3.35 4.87
C ARG A 276 -26.06 2.77 3.88
N VAL A 277 -26.50 2.49 2.66
CA VAL A 277 -25.63 1.96 1.59
C VAL A 277 -25.39 3.05 0.56
N GLU A 278 -24.11 3.32 0.30
CA GLU A 278 -23.66 4.36 -0.63
C GLU A 278 -22.69 3.78 -1.66
N ARG A 279 -22.64 4.40 -2.81
CA ARG A 279 -21.69 4.04 -3.85
C ARG A 279 -20.26 4.37 -3.43
N PHE A 280 -20.07 5.57 -2.92
CA PHE A 280 -18.77 6.09 -2.53
C PHE A 280 -18.93 7.30 -1.59
N ILE A 281 -18.16 7.32 -0.52
CA ILE A 281 -17.94 8.47 0.35
C ILE A 281 -16.41 8.58 0.53
N PRO A 282 -15.83 9.81 0.42
CA PRO A 282 -14.42 10.00 0.75
C PRO A 282 -14.12 9.54 2.18
N GLN A 283 -13.14 8.68 2.35
CA GLN A 283 -12.78 8.15 3.69
C GLN A 283 -12.35 9.27 4.65
N THR A 284 -11.75 10.33 4.13
CA THR A 284 -11.36 11.53 4.88
C THR A 284 -12.55 12.28 5.51
N GLU A 285 -13.75 12.13 4.95
CA GLU A 285 -14.98 12.71 5.50
C GLU A 285 -15.68 11.78 6.48
N LEU A 286 -15.56 10.46 6.28
CA LEU A 286 -16.30 9.48 7.04
C LEU A 286 -15.54 8.95 8.27
N LEU A 287 -14.25 8.65 8.14
CA LEU A 287 -13.43 8.08 9.22
C LEU A 287 -13.44 8.91 10.51
N PRO A 288 -13.39 10.27 10.45
CA PRO A 288 -13.47 11.08 11.68
C PRO A 288 -14.76 10.90 12.49
N LEU A 289 -15.81 10.35 11.87
CA LEU A 289 -17.14 10.14 12.49
C LEU A 289 -17.32 8.71 12.99
N CYS A 290 -16.41 7.78 12.63
CA CYS A 290 -16.57 6.36 12.87
C CYS A 290 -16.09 5.96 14.27
N SER A 291 -16.86 5.08 14.94
CA SER A 291 -16.47 4.41 16.18
C SER A 291 -15.67 3.13 15.89
N ALA A 292 -15.91 2.49 14.74
CA ALA A 292 -15.15 1.34 14.24
C ALA A 292 -15.30 1.23 12.71
N ILE A 293 -14.38 0.46 12.09
CA ILE A 293 -14.45 0.15 10.66
C ILE A 293 -14.34 -1.37 10.43
N VAL A 294 -15.14 -1.89 9.51
CA VAL A 294 -15.04 -3.26 8.97
C VAL A 294 -14.54 -3.18 7.54
N HIS A 295 -13.40 -3.80 7.25
CA HIS A 295 -12.80 -3.72 5.91
C HIS A 295 -11.96 -4.94 5.55
N HIS A 296 -11.49 -4.99 4.29
CA HIS A 296 -10.72 -6.13 3.75
C HIS A 296 -9.22 -6.12 4.10
N GLY A 297 -8.68 -5.06 4.70
CA GLY A 297 -7.23 -4.96 5.00
C GLY A 297 -6.38 -4.27 3.93
N GLY A 298 -6.98 -3.62 2.93
CA GLY A 298 -6.19 -2.86 1.95
C GLY A 298 -5.46 -1.67 2.57
N ALA A 299 -4.22 -1.39 2.13
CA ALA A 299 -3.31 -0.40 2.70
C ALA A 299 -3.96 0.97 2.95
N GLY A 300 -4.62 1.55 1.94
CA GLY A 300 -5.23 2.87 2.05
C GLY A 300 -6.28 2.96 3.17
N THR A 301 -7.12 1.93 3.32
CA THR A 301 -8.15 1.88 4.36
C THR A 301 -7.54 1.59 5.74
N THR A 302 -6.58 0.67 5.82
CA THR A 302 -5.88 0.32 7.06
C THR A 302 -5.17 1.54 7.65
N PHE A 303 -4.32 2.20 6.86
CA PHE A 303 -3.62 3.40 7.32
C PHE A 303 -4.55 4.60 7.52
N GLY A 304 -5.67 4.66 6.76
CA GLY A 304 -6.74 5.63 6.99
C GLY A 304 -7.33 5.49 8.40
N ALA A 305 -7.72 4.29 8.76
CA ALA A 305 -8.27 4.00 10.09
C ALA A 305 -7.24 4.27 11.20
N LEU A 306 -5.99 3.82 11.03
CA LEU A 306 -4.90 4.07 11.99
C LEU A 306 -4.67 5.57 12.23
N ALA A 307 -4.63 6.36 11.16
CA ALA A 307 -4.39 7.80 11.26
C ALA A 307 -5.53 8.57 11.95
N HIS A 308 -6.74 8.03 11.92
CA HIS A 308 -7.90 8.60 12.61
C HIS A 308 -8.15 7.97 13.98
N GLY A 309 -7.32 7.02 14.42
CA GLY A 309 -7.49 6.34 15.71
C GLY A 309 -8.75 5.47 15.77
N VAL A 310 -9.20 4.94 14.63
CA VAL A 310 -10.42 4.12 14.53
C VAL A 310 -10.08 2.64 14.69
N PRO A 311 -10.64 1.94 15.69
CA PRO A 311 -10.51 0.49 15.83
C PRO A 311 -11.06 -0.26 14.61
N GLN A 312 -10.42 -1.39 14.26
CA GLN A 312 -10.68 -2.08 13.01
C GLN A 312 -11.18 -3.52 13.22
N VAL A 313 -12.08 -3.96 12.36
CA VAL A 313 -12.36 -5.39 12.12
C VAL A 313 -11.92 -5.69 10.70
N ILE A 314 -10.95 -6.58 10.53
CA ILE A 314 -10.35 -6.88 9.24
C ILE A 314 -10.81 -8.25 8.74
N LEU A 315 -11.36 -8.27 7.52
CA LEU A 315 -11.83 -9.46 6.81
C LEU A 315 -10.92 -9.66 5.59
N PRO A 316 -9.69 -10.20 5.75
CA PRO A 316 -8.71 -10.24 4.67
C PRO A 316 -9.21 -11.11 3.52
N GLN A 317 -9.02 -10.64 2.27
CA GLN A 317 -9.52 -11.30 1.07
C GLN A 317 -8.40 -11.79 0.16
N GLY A 318 -7.21 -11.23 0.22
CA GLY A 318 -6.08 -11.56 -0.64
C GLY A 318 -5.03 -10.46 -0.68
N ALA A 319 -4.10 -10.53 -1.60
CA ALA A 319 -2.97 -9.61 -1.74
C ALA A 319 -2.18 -9.50 -0.42
N ASP A 320 -1.90 -8.28 0.05
CA ASP A 320 -1.22 -7.94 1.30
C ASP A 320 -2.17 -7.74 2.50
N ASN A 321 -3.45 -8.14 2.34
CA ASN A 321 -4.46 -7.92 3.38
C ASN A 321 -4.18 -8.72 4.65
N PHE A 322 -3.58 -9.91 4.53
CA PHE A 322 -3.23 -10.77 5.66
C PHE A 322 -2.09 -10.20 6.48
N GLU A 323 -1.10 -9.60 5.81
CA GLU A 323 0.01 -8.91 6.44
C GLU A 323 -0.47 -7.68 7.22
N HIS A 324 -1.36 -6.88 6.62
CA HIS A 324 -1.99 -5.75 7.32
C HIS A 324 -2.84 -6.20 8.50
N ALA A 325 -3.62 -7.27 8.35
CA ALA A 325 -4.43 -7.83 9.43
C ALA A 325 -3.55 -8.28 10.61
N SER A 326 -2.50 -9.05 10.33
CA SER A 326 -1.55 -9.53 11.34
C SER A 326 -0.85 -8.37 12.07
N MET A 327 -0.40 -7.36 11.32
CA MET A 327 0.21 -6.14 11.88
C MET A 327 -0.75 -5.42 12.82
N CYS A 328 -2.00 -5.21 12.41
CA CYS A 328 -3.00 -4.51 13.21
C CYS A 328 -3.44 -5.30 14.46
N GLU A 329 -3.55 -6.63 14.37
CA GLU A 329 -3.83 -7.48 15.53
C GLU A 329 -2.69 -7.45 16.53
N ALA A 330 -1.44 -7.58 16.08
CA ALA A 330 -0.26 -7.50 16.95
C ALA A 330 -0.16 -6.15 17.67
N ALA A 331 -0.60 -5.08 17.04
CA ALA A 331 -0.67 -3.74 17.64
C ALA A 331 -1.85 -3.53 18.59
N GLY A 332 -2.80 -4.46 18.64
CA GLY A 332 -4.02 -4.37 19.45
C GLY A 332 -5.03 -3.32 18.94
N VAL A 333 -4.98 -2.98 17.66
CA VAL A 333 -5.89 -2.01 17.02
C VAL A 333 -7.01 -2.67 16.21
N ALA A 334 -6.94 -4.00 16.03
CA ALA A 334 -7.91 -4.73 15.22
C ALA A 334 -8.21 -6.12 15.78
N VAL A 335 -9.36 -6.63 15.33
CA VAL A 335 -9.71 -8.05 15.32
C VAL A 335 -9.73 -8.49 13.87
N SER A 336 -9.03 -9.57 13.51
CA SER A 336 -9.07 -10.15 12.18
C SER A 336 -9.94 -11.41 12.16
N ILE A 337 -10.72 -11.60 11.09
CA ILE A 337 -11.51 -12.81 10.90
C ILE A 337 -11.08 -13.45 9.58
N HIS A 338 -10.42 -14.61 9.69
CA HIS A 338 -10.05 -15.39 8.52
C HIS A 338 -11.31 -15.81 7.73
N PRO A 339 -11.29 -15.85 6.38
CA PRO A 339 -12.44 -16.18 5.55
C PRO A 339 -13.15 -17.47 5.97
N ASP A 340 -12.42 -18.51 6.38
CA ASP A 340 -12.98 -19.81 6.81
C ASP A 340 -13.78 -19.74 8.13
N ARG A 341 -13.60 -18.67 8.90
CA ARG A 341 -14.27 -18.46 10.19
C ARG A 341 -15.32 -17.36 10.13
N LEU A 342 -15.51 -16.74 8.97
CA LEU A 342 -16.40 -15.61 8.83
C LEU A 342 -17.86 -16.08 8.80
N THR A 343 -18.60 -15.64 9.80
CA THR A 343 -20.05 -15.77 9.93
C THR A 343 -20.62 -14.45 10.44
N GLY A 344 -21.95 -14.28 10.38
CA GLY A 344 -22.61 -13.12 11.01
C GLY A 344 -22.28 -12.98 12.49
N ASP A 345 -22.33 -14.10 13.22
CA ASP A 345 -22.05 -14.13 14.68
C ASP A 345 -20.59 -13.74 15.00
N THR A 346 -19.62 -14.25 14.23
CA THR A 346 -18.20 -13.90 14.44
C THR A 346 -17.93 -12.44 14.10
N LEU A 347 -18.60 -11.89 13.08
CA LEU A 347 -18.50 -10.48 12.74
C LEU A 347 -19.09 -9.58 13.85
N VAL A 348 -20.29 -9.91 14.32
CA VAL A 348 -20.93 -9.17 15.44
C VAL A 348 -20.06 -9.21 16.69
N ALA A 349 -19.53 -10.39 17.05
CA ALA A 349 -18.65 -10.53 18.22
C ALA A 349 -17.39 -9.64 18.08
N ALA A 350 -16.77 -9.60 16.90
CA ALA A 350 -15.59 -8.77 16.65
C ALA A 350 -15.91 -7.27 16.74
N VAL A 351 -17.02 -6.84 16.13
CA VAL A 351 -17.46 -5.44 16.19
C VAL A 351 -17.77 -5.02 17.62
N ARG A 352 -18.48 -5.85 18.38
CA ARG A 352 -18.75 -5.60 19.80
C ARG A 352 -17.46 -5.50 20.62
N SER A 353 -16.48 -6.38 20.37
CA SER A 353 -15.20 -6.36 21.06
C SER A 353 -14.44 -5.04 20.81
N VAL A 354 -14.28 -4.62 19.57
CA VAL A 354 -13.55 -3.38 19.24
C VAL A 354 -14.28 -2.11 19.73
N LEU A 355 -15.61 -2.16 19.89
CA LEU A 355 -16.39 -1.04 20.42
C LEU A 355 -16.43 -0.97 21.94
N SER A 356 -16.41 -2.12 22.64
CA SER A 356 -16.61 -2.18 24.10
C SER A 356 -15.32 -2.25 24.91
N GLU A 357 -14.25 -2.81 24.34
CA GLU A 357 -12.97 -2.97 25.02
C GLU A 357 -12.09 -1.72 24.80
N ALA A 358 -11.93 -0.92 25.84
CA ALA A 358 -11.17 0.34 25.81
C ALA A 358 -9.71 0.18 25.33
N SER A 359 -9.15 -1.02 25.36
CA SER A 359 -7.81 -1.34 24.86
C SER A 359 -7.65 -1.03 23.39
N TYR A 360 -8.65 -1.35 22.54
CA TYR A 360 -8.61 -1.08 21.09
C TYR A 360 -8.61 0.42 20.80
N ALA A 361 -9.50 1.18 21.44
CA ALA A 361 -9.54 2.63 21.29
C ALA A 361 -8.23 3.29 21.76
N THR A 362 -7.67 2.84 22.87
CA THR A 362 -6.39 3.34 23.42
C THR A 362 -5.24 3.04 22.47
N ALA A 363 -5.15 1.82 21.95
CA ALA A 363 -4.10 1.44 21.01
C ALA A 363 -4.23 2.20 19.67
N SER A 364 -5.46 2.34 19.15
CA SER A 364 -5.72 3.08 17.92
C SER A 364 -5.37 4.56 18.05
N THR A 365 -5.72 5.19 19.19
CA THR A 365 -5.34 6.60 19.47
C THR A 365 -3.82 6.77 19.50
N ARG A 366 -3.10 5.86 20.17
CA ARG A 366 -1.63 5.89 20.21
C ARG A 366 -1.02 5.79 18.81
N CYS A 367 -1.54 4.90 17.95
CA CYS A 367 -1.09 4.81 16.56
C CYS A 367 -1.34 6.11 15.78
N ALA A 368 -2.51 6.75 15.98
CA ALA A 368 -2.82 8.03 15.33
C ALA A 368 -1.87 9.15 15.77
N GLU A 369 -1.53 9.22 17.05
CA GLU A 369 -0.56 10.18 17.59
C GLU A 369 0.84 9.95 16.98
N GLU A 370 1.27 8.68 16.89
CA GLU A 370 2.55 8.33 16.29
C GLU A 370 2.60 8.69 14.80
N ILE A 371 1.55 8.35 14.01
CA ILE A 371 1.43 8.73 12.60
C ILE A 371 1.47 10.25 12.44
N SER A 372 0.78 10.99 13.31
CA SER A 372 0.78 12.47 13.29
C SER A 372 2.17 13.05 13.50
N ALA A 373 3.01 12.40 14.31
CA ALA A 373 4.38 12.81 14.60
C ALA A 373 5.38 12.42 13.51
N MET A 374 5.02 11.53 12.57
CA MET A 374 5.89 11.14 11.46
C MET A 374 6.19 12.31 10.52
N PRO A 375 7.41 12.36 9.94
CA PRO A 375 7.77 13.37 8.94
C PRO A 375 6.79 13.38 7.76
N ASP A 376 6.42 14.56 7.30
CA ASP A 376 5.68 14.71 6.06
C ASP A 376 6.58 14.52 4.82
N ALA A 377 5.97 14.48 3.63
CA ALA A 377 6.69 14.22 2.41
C ALA A 377 7.76 15.30 2.10
N SER A 378 7.53 16.56 2.47
CA SER A 378 8.50 17.63 2.24
C SER A 378 9.75 17.48 3.13
N GLN A 379 9.57 17.06 4.38
CA GLN A 379 10.66 16.77 5.31
C GLN A 379 11.46 15.55 4.88
N VAL A 380 10.77 14.50 4.37
CA VAL A 380 11.40 13.29 3.83
C VAL A 380 12.21 13.63 2.58
N VAL A 381 11.68 14.44 1.65
CA VAL A 381 12.40 14.88 0.44
C VAL A 381 13.67 15.64 0.83
N ALA A 382 13.60 16.56 1.79
CA ALA A 382 14.78 17.28 2.27
C ALA A 382 15.85 16.33 2.83
N SER A 383 15.43 15.36 3.65
CA SER A 383 16.33 14.35 4.25
C SER A 383 16.91 13.39 3.21
N MET A 384 16.10 12.96 2.23
CA MET A 384 16.53 12.10 1.12
C MET A 384 17.56 12.82 0.22
N ARG A 385 17.33 14.10 -0.09
CA ARG A 385 18.31 14.90 -0.85
C ARG A 385 19.66 14.99 -0.12
N ASP A 386 19.64 15.28 1.18
CA ASP A 386 20.85 15.30 1.99
C ASP A 386 21.57 13.93 1.99
N TRP A 387 20.81 12.85 2.00
CA TRP A 387 21.34 11.51 1.96
C TRP A 387 21.97 11.17 0.59
N VAL A 388 21.30 11.51 -0.53
CA VAL A 388 21.80 11.31 -1.90
C VAL A 388 23.07 12.14 -2.13
N LEU A 389 23.11 13.40 -1.69
CA LEU A 389 24.26 14.28 -1.91
C LEU A 389 25.53 13.91 -1.11
N ARG A 390 25.42 12.99 -0.14
CA ARG A 390 26.57 12.48 0.64
C ARG A 390 27.21 11.24 0.04
N ARG A 391 26.60 10.66 -0.98
CA ARG A 391 27.07 9.46 -1.69
C ARG A 391 27.69 9.79 -3.03
#